data_406687f075f7461e781cc4bc37652d3f
#
_entry.id   406687f075f7461e781cc4bc37652d3f
#
_cell.length_a   1.000
_cell.length_b   1.000
_cell.length_c   1.000
_cell.angle_alpha   90.00
_cell.angle_beta   90.00
_cell.angle_gamma   90.00
#
_symmetry.space_group_name_H-M   'P 1'
#
loop_
_entity.id
_entity.type
_entity.pdbx_description
1 polymer ?
#
loop_
_entity_poly.entity_id
_entity_poly.type
_entity_poly.pdbx_seq_one_letter_code
_entity_poly.pdbx_strand_id
1 'polypeptide(L)'
;MKHNWTKCAIVALLLSAPVTRLSAQTANAPTPPTAPPNLLLLVHQQFRFGSEDARKNYETEIAKRCRDLSVPNQWIDLQSITGAPEALSFDPFDSFEQMDYAYTGWGKIYATHSELARLQREIRELETSERTIIAVRRNDLSYHASFIDLSKARFMRVLEVRLLPGHEAEFVEAFKTLRAAYEKIKADTPWVVYQVNVGMPSPTFLAFVPMSALRQNDDLLAWRGPLRDAEGEAGADRMQQIARDAYASTESNLYAISPEMSHVFKEFADGDPDFWSPRPSASTENATSKGTKAAVAFRSGAKTQQKQ
;
A
#
# COMPACT_ATOMS: atom_id res chain seq x y z
N MET A 1 49.58 -63.49 13.36
CA MET A 1 48.85 -62.37 13.86
C MET A 1 47.41 -62.44 13.32
N LYS A 2 46.46 -62.80 14.18
CA LYS A 2 45.07 -63.08 13.81
C LYS A 2 44.25 -61.86 14.26
N HIS A 3 43.60 -61.14 13.31
CA HIS A 3 42.68 -60.11 13.62
C HIS A 3 41.25 -60.66 13.58
N ASN A 4 40.59 -60.63 14.73
CA ASN A 4 39.16 -60.94 14.86
C ASN A 4 38.30 -59.76 14.44
N TRP A 5 37.41 -60.00 13.49
CA TRP A 5 36.34 -59.08 13.15
C TRP A 5 35.06 -59.53 13.85
N THR A 6 34.64 -58.73 14.81
CA THR A 6 33.37 -58.90 15.52
C THR A 6 32.26 -58.33 14.66
N LYS A 7 31.29 -59.15 14.29
CA LYS A 7 30.10 -58.80 13.53
C LYS A 7 29.12 -58.04 14.44
N CYS A 8 28.87 -56.73 14.19
CA CYS A 8 27.72 -56.01 14.73
C CYS A 8 26.50 -56.26 13.85
N ALA A 9 25.51 -56.96 14.40
CA ALA A 9 24.20 -57.12 13.80
C ALA A 9 23.38 -55.84 14.05
N ILE A 10 23.03 -55.10 12.99
CA ILE A 10 22.11 -53.95 13.03
C ILE A 10 20.69 -54.55 12.88
N VAL A 11 19.92 -54.50 13.98
CA VAL A 11 18.47 -54.78 13.95
C VAL A 11 17.77 -53.53 13.38
N ALA A 12 17.27 -53.61 12.16
CA ALA A 12 16.43 -52.58 11.56
C ALA A 12 14.99 -52.72 12.10
N LEU A 13 14.62 -51.88 13.05
CA LEU A 13 13.23 -51.71 13.45
C LEU A 13 12.51 -50.89 12.36
N LEU A 14 11.69 -51.54 11.56
CA LEU A 14 10.74 -50.86 10.64
C LEU A 14 9.57 -50.29 11.47
N LEU A 15 9.67 -49.02 11.85
CA LEU A 15 8.54 -48.25 12.34
C LEU A 15 7.70 -47.85 11.13
N SER A 16 6.60 -48.60 10.89
CA SER A 16 5.54 -48.20 9.99
C SER A 16 4.74 -47.02 10.59
N ALA A 17 5.17 -45.79 10.32
CA ALA A 17 4.36 -44.62 10.61
C ALA A 17 3.18 -44.58 9.61
N PRO A 18 1.94 -44.33 10.06
CA PRO A 18 0.84 -44.10 9.15
C PRO A 18 1.12 -42.83 8.37
N VAL A 19 1.21 -42.95 7.05
CA VAL A 19 1.22 -41.78 6.14
C VAL A 19 -0.17 -41.18 6.19
N THR A 20 -0.36 -40.22 7.09
CA THR A 20 -1.49 -39.30 7.01
C THR A 20 -1.35 -38.56 5.70
N ARG A 21 -2.21 -38.87 4.73
CA ARG A 21 -2.36 -38.06 3.53
C ARG A 21 -2.79 -36.68 4.00
N LEU A 22 -1.86 -35.75 4.00
CA LEU A 22 -2.18 -34.34 4.05
C LEU A 22 -3.00 -34.08 2.79
N SER A 23 -4.32 -33.97 2.97
CA SER A 23 -5.18 -33.47 1.90
C SER A 23 -4.63 -32.11 1.53
N ALA A 24 -4.10 -31.98 0.32
CA ALA A 24 -3.80 -30.68 -0.25
C ALA A 24 -5.14 -29.91 -0.25
N GLN A 25 -5.31 -29.04 0.74
CA GLN A 25 -6.32 -28.01 0.67
C GLN A 25 -6.02 -27.25 -0.62
N THR A 26 -6.92 -27.34 -1.58
CA THR A 26 -6.94 -26.42 -2.71
C THR A 26 -6.94 -25.03 -2.10
N ALA A 27 -5.82 -24.31 -2.26
CA ALA A 27 -5.73 -22.94 -1.85
C ALA A 27 -6.87 -22.21 -2.57
N ASN A 28 -7.92 -21.88 -1.83
CA ASN A 28 -9.01 -21.06 -2.36
C ASN A 28 -8.40 -19.74 -2.79
N ALA A 29 -8.83 -19.21 -3.93
CA ALA A 29 -8.47 -17.86 -4.35
C ALA A 29 -8.73 -16.91 -3.17
N PRO A 30 -7.81 -15.95 -2.91
CA PRO A 30 -7.94 -15.06 -1.77
C PRO A 30 -9.29 -14.33 -1.81
N THR A 31 -10.02 -14.38 -0.70
CA THR A 31 -11.20 -13.53 -0.52
C THR A 31 -10.70 -12.10 -0.33
N PRO A 32 -11.11 -11.14 -1.17
CA PRO A 32 -10.58 -9.77 -1.07
C PRO A 32 -11.00 -9.12 0.25
N PRO A 33 -10.08 -8.72 1.09
CA PRO A 33 -10.41 -8.03 2.33
C PRO A 33 -10.88 -6.60 2.03
N THR A 34 -12.01 -6.18 2.58
CA THR A 34 -12.37 -4.77 2.67
C THR A 34 -11.62 -4.08 3.81
N ALA A 35 -11.12 -4.85 4.75
CA ALA A 35 -10.26 -4.42 5.83
C ALA A 35 -8.76 -4.48 5.43
N PRO A 36 -7.87 -3.74 6.13
CA PRO A 36 -6.44 -3.81 5.90
C PRO A 36 -5.90 -5.26 6.04
N PRO A 37 -5.14 -5.76 5.04
CA PRO A 37 -4.64 -7.14 5.02
C PRO A 37 -3.53 -7.37 6.04
N ASN A 38 -3.15 -8.64 6.27
CA ASN A 38 -2.03 -8.99 7.14
C ASN A 38 -0.67 -8.71 6.48
N LEU A 39 -0.59 -8.91 5.17
CA LEU A 39 0.59 -8.68 4.35
C LEU A 39 0.24 -7.71 3.22
N LEU A 40 1.17 -6.81 2.93
CA LEU A 40 1.14 -5.98 1.74
C LEU A 40 2.36 -6.28 0.88
N LEU A 41 2.15 -6.55 -0.39
CA LEU A 41 3.14 -6.33 -1.43
C LEU A 41 2.91 -4.93 -1.97
N LEU A 42 3.91 -4.07 -1.88
CA LEU A 42 3.89 -2.69 -2.36
C LEU A 42 4.86 -2.58 -3.53
N VAL A 43 4.40 -1.99 -4.63
CA VAL A 43 5.27 -1.58 -5.72
C VAL A 43 5.30 -0.06 -5.73
N HIS A 44 6.45 0.53 -5.42
CA HIS A 44 6.69 1.96 -5.44
C HIS A 44 7.47 2.31 -6.70
N GLN A 45 6.86 3.11 -7.56
CA GLN A 45 7.41 3.48 -8.86
C GLN A 45 7.52 5.00 -8.97
N GLN A 46 8.63 5.48 -9.49
CA GLN A 46 8.82 6.88 -9.85
C GLN A 46 8.87 7.01 -11.37
N PHE A 47 8.28 8.06 -11.90
CA PHE A 47 8.09 8.26 -13.32
C PHE A 47 8.77 9.55 -13.82
N ARG A 48 9.04 9.60 -15.12
CA ARG A 48 9.49 10.83 -15.79
C ARG A 48 8.37 11.86 -15.80
N PHE A 49 8.71 13.11 -15.63
CA PHE A 49 7.75 14.20 -15.81
C PHE A 49 7.12 14.17 -17.21
N GLY A 50 5.78 14.34 -17.26
CA GLY A 50 5.02 14.35 -18.51
C GLY A 50 4.68 12.97 -19.04
N SER A 51 4.91 11.90 -18.26
CA SER A 51 4.52 10.53 -18.62
C SER A 51 3.18 10.08 -18.01
N GLU A 52 2.51 10.94 -17.25
CA GLU A 52 1.33 10.62 -16.44
C GLU A 52 0.19 10.06 -17.29
N ASP A 53 -0.13 10.69 -18.43
CA ASP A 53 -1.19 10.24 -19.33
C ASP A 53 -0.83 8.91 -20.01
N ALA A 54 0.43 8.73 -20.41
CA ALA A 54 0.90 7.49 -21.02
C ALA A 54 0.83 6.34 -20.01
N ARG A 55 1.30 6.56 -18.77
CA ARG A 55 1.20 5.61 -17.68
C ARG A 55 -0.28 5.25 -17.44
N LYS A 56 -1.15 6.24 -17.27
CA LYS A 56 -2.57 6.02 -17.03
C LYS A 56 -3.20 5.14 -18.11
N ASN A 57 -2.87 5.36 -19.37
CA ASN A 57 -3.41 4.57 -20.48
C ASN A 57 -2.94 3.10 -20.41
N TYR A 58 -1.64 2.86 -20.15
CA TYR A 58 -1.12 1.50 -20.07
C TYR A 58 -1.64 0.75 -18.84
N GLU A 59 -1.65 1.38 -17.66
CA GLU A 59 -2.16 0.76 -16.43
C GLU A 59 -3.66 0.46 -16.53
N THR A 60 -4.45 1.36 -17.11
CA THR A 60 -5.89 1.14 -17.33
C THR A 60 -6.13 -0.06 -18.25
N GLU A 61 -5.32 -0.20 -19.32
CA GLU A 61 -5.44 -1.35 -20.21
C GLU A 61 -4.99 -2.65 -19.53
N ILE A 62 -3.93 -2.62 -18.72
CA ILE A 62 -3.51 -3.78 -17.90
C ILE A 62 -4.64 -4.19 -16.95
N ALA A 63 -5.18 -3.26 -16.17
CA ALA A 63 -6.25 -3.54 -15.23
C ALA A 63 -7.49 -4.14 -15.92
N LYS A 64 -7.83 -3.63 -17.12
CA LYS A 64 -8.91 -4.19 -17.94
C LYS A 64 -8.62 -5.62 -18.38
N ARG A 65 -7.43 -5.89 -18.92
CA ARG A 65 -7.02 -7.24 -19.36
C ARG A 65 -7.02 -8.23 -18.18
N CYS A 66 -6.56 -7.78 -17.02
CA CYS A 66 -6.52 -8.62 -15.83
C CYS A 66 -7.92 -8.99 -15.33
N ARG A 67 -8.90 -8.10 -15.45
CA ARG A 67 -10.31 -8.42 -15.18
C ARG A 67 -10.82 -9.53 -16.12
N ASP A 68 -10.52 -9.41 -17.42
CA ASP A 68 -10.95 -10.39 -18.43
C ASP A 68 -10.31 -11.76 -18.21
N LEU A 69 -9.09 -11.80 -17.68
CA LEU A 69 -8.31 -13.02 -17.46
C LEU A 69 -8.51 -13.64 -16.07
N SER A 70 -9.28 -13.00 -15.19
CA SER A 70 -9.48 -13.44 -13.81
C SER A 70 -8.15 -13.75 -13.10
N VAL A 71 -7.24 -12.79 -13.09
CA VAL A 71 -5.92 -12.93 -12.46
C VAL A 71 -6.00 -13.24 -10.96
N PRO A 72 -4.97 -13.90 -10.37
CA PRO A 72 -5.09 -14.53 -9.05
C PRO A 72 -5.04 -13.56 -7.85
N ASN A 73 -4.74 -12.29 -8.06
CA ASN A 73 -4.68 -11.26 -7.01
C ASN A 73 -5.30 -9.96 -7.48
N GLN A 74 -5.66 -9.12 -6.53
CA GLN A 74 -6.13 -7.77 -6.75
C GLN A 74 -5.04 -6.77 -6.35
N TRP A 75 -5.13 -5.56 -6.89
CA TRP A 75 -4.33 -4.42 -6.44
C TRP A 75 -5.11 -3.11 -6.49
N ILE A 76 -4.68 -2.18 -5.65
CA ILE A 76 -5.17 -0.79 -5.64
C ILE A 76 -4.01 0.10 -6.07
N ASP A 77 -4.22 0.88 -7.12
CA ASP A 77 -3.24 1.86 -7.61
C ASP A 77 -3.49 3.25 -7.00
N LEU A 78 -2.41 3.87 -6.55
CA LEU A 78 -2.37 5.20 -5.96
C LEU A 78 -1.41 6.09 -6.73
N GLN A 79 -1.87 7.29 -7.06
CA GLN A 79 -1.09 8.33 -7.72
C GLN A 79 -0.74 9.43 -6.75
N SER A 80 0.51 9.89 -6.74
CA SER A 80 0.94 10.98 -5.88
C SER A 80 0.21 12.28 -6.20
N ILE A 81 -0.26 12.97 -5.14
CA ILE A 81 -0.75 14.36 -5.19
C ILE A 81 0.38 15.28 -4.72
N THR A 82 1.23 14.80 -3.86
CA THR A 82 2.38 15.55 -3.32
C THR A 82 3.67 14.79 -3.57
N GLY A 83 4.81 15.51 -3.51
CA GLY A 83 6.12 14.93 -3.74
C GLY A 83 6.49 14.79 -5.21
N ALA A 84 7.27 13.76 -5.54
CA ALA A 84 7.67 13.44 -6.90
C ALA A 84 6.51 12.79 -7.71
N PRO A 85 6.58 12.77 -9.05
CA PRO A 85 5.68 11.96 -9.85
C PRO A 85 5.92 10.48 -9.57
N GLU A 86 5.06 9.90 -8.72
CA GLU A 86 5.20 8.51 -8.27
C GLU A 86 3.85 7.82 -8.12
N ALA A 87 3.88 6.52 -8.07
CA ALA A 87 2.76 5.67 -7.77
C ALA A 87 3.10 4.62 -6.72
N LEU A 88 2.09 4.22 -5.97
CA LEU A 88 2.11 3.05 -5.12
C LEU A 88 1.03 2.09 -5.58
N SER A 89 1.38 0.84 -5.80
CA SER A 89 0.41 -0.23 -5.96
C SER A 89 0.43 -1.11 -4.72
N PHE A 90 -0.75 -1.44 -4.19
CA PHE A 90 -0.84 -2.38 -3.07
C PHE A 90 -1.54 -3.65 -3.49
N ASP A 91 -0.88 -4.76 -3.30
CA ASP A 91 -1.43 -6.09 -3.47
C ASP A 91 -1.66 -6.68 -2.06
N PRO A 92 -2.93 -6.87 -1.65
CA PRO A 92 -3.25 -7.41 -0.33
C PRO A 92 -3.10 -8.93 -0.30
N PHE A 93 -2.50 -9.45 0.79
CA PHE A 93 -2.38 -10.88 1.06
C PHE A 93 -2.62 -11.17 2.55
N ASP A 94 -3.17 -12.36 2.85
CA ASP A 94 -3.29 -12.83 4.23
C ASP A 94 -2.08 -13.65 4.67
N SER A 95 -1.35 -14.24 3.71
CA SER A 95 -0.19 -15.10 3.97
C SER A 95 0.81 -15.10 2.81
N PHE A 96 2.03 -15.53 3.10
CA PHE A 96 3.05 -15.79 2.06
C PHE A 96 2.64 -16.93 1.11
N GLU A 97 1.80 -17.88 1.56
CA GLU A 97 1.27 -18.94 0.70
C GLU A 97 0.38 -18.37 -0.41
N GLN A 98 -0.49 -17.40 -0.08
CA GLN A 98 -1.29 -16.70 -1.08
C GLN A 98 -0.41 -15.90 -2.04
N MET A 99 0.64 -15.28 -1.54
CA MET A 99 1.60 -14.54 -2.38
C MET A 99 2.34 -15.48 -3.35
N ASP A 100 2.76 -16.67 -2.90
CA ASP A 100 3.39 -17.68 -3.74
C ASP A 100 2.45 -18.18 -4.85
N TYR A 101 1.19 -18.42 -4.49
CA TYR A 101 0.14 -18.76 -5.46
C TYR A 101 -0.03 -17.68 -6.54
N ALA A 102 -0.10 -16.40 -6.13
CA ALA A 102 -0.24 -15.26 -7.04
C ALA A 102 1.00 -15.14 -7.95
N TYR A 103 2.21 -15.26 -7.39
CA TYR A 103 3.46 -15.20 -8.13
C TYR A 103 3.53 -16.29 -9.22
N THR A 104 3.18 -17.53 -8.86
CA THR A 104 3.12 -18.66 -9.80
C THR A 104 2.07 -18.44 -10.88
N GLY A 105 0.89 -17.88 -10.50
CA GLY A 105 -0.18 -17.54 -11.42
C GLY A 105 0.25 -16.51 -12.46
N TRP A 106 0.92 -15.42 -12.03
CA TRP A 106 1.45 -14.40 -12.92
C TRP A 106 2.47 -14.95 -13.92
N GLY A 107 3.36 -15.85 -13.48
CA GLY A 107 4.30 -16.51 -14.38
C GLY A 107 3.61 -17.23 -15.55
N LYS A 108 2.48 -17.90 -15.29
CA LYS A 108 1.67 -18.57 -16.33
C LYS A 108 0.97 -17.55 -17.24
N ILE A 109 0.42 -16.49 -16.67
CA ILE A 109 -0.28 -15.44 -17.42
C ILE A 109 0.68 -14.76 -18.39
N TYR A 110 1.86 -14.33 -17.96
CA TYR A 110 2.85 -13.70 -18.84
C TYR A 110 3.39 -14.64 -19.92
N ALA A 111 3.49 -15.92 -19.63
CA ALA A 111 3.91 -16.93 -20.62
C ALA A 111 2.90 -17.13 -21.75
N THR A 112 1.61 -16.86 -21.49
CA THR A 112 0.50 -17.11 -22.43
C THR A 112 -0.09 -15.84 -23.05
N HIS A 113 0.14 -14.67 -22.43
CA HIS A 113 -0.45 -13.39 -22.84
C HIS A 113 0.64 -12.34 -23.11
N SER A 114 1.26 -12.44 -24.29
CA SER A 114 2.37 -11.56 -24.69
C SER A 114 2.02 -10.07 -24.71
N GLU A 115 0.73 -9.74 -24.84
CA GLU A 115 0.24 -8.35 -24.80
C GLU A 115 0.43 -7.73 -23.41
N LEU A 116 0.13 -8.45 -22.33
CA LEU A 116 0.40 -7.97 -20.97
C LEU A 116 1.91 -7.74 -20.75
N ALA A 117 2.73 -8.67 -21.21
CA ALA A 117 4.18 -8.49 -21.13
C ALA A 117 4.67 -7.28 -21.93
N ARG A 118 4.03 -6.94 -23.06
CA ARG A 118 4.33 -5.73 -23.82
C ARG A 118 3.94 -4.48 -23.03
N LEU A 119 2.72 -4.40 -22.51
CA LEU A 119 2.24 -3.25 -21.71
C LEU A 119 3.14 -3.00 -20.51
N GLN A 120 3.57 -4.04 -19.79
CA GLN A 120 4.52 -3.92 -18.68
C GLN A 120 5.87 -3.35 -19.13
N ARG A 121 6.37 -3.71 -20.31
CA ARG A 121 7.61 -3.11 -20.83
C ARG A 121 7.44 -1.63 -21.16
N GLU A 122 6.30 -1.24 -21.76
CA GLU A 122 5.99 0.18 -22.05
C GLU A 122 5.96 1.04 -20.77
N ILE A 123 5.40 0.50 -19.67
CA ILE A 123 5.41 1.19 -18.38
C ILE A 123 6.83 1.34 -17.86
N ARG A 124 7.64 0.28 -17.89
CA ARG A 124 9.04 0.32 -17.43
C ARG A 124 9.88 1.36 -18.18
N GLU A 125 9.56 1.64 -19.44
CA GLU A 125 10.24 2.71 -20.19
C GLU A 125 9.90 4.11 -19.68
N LEU A 126 8.78 4.28 -18.95
CA LEU A 126 8.38 5.53 -18.32
C LEU A 126 8.99 5.71 -16.93
N GLU A 127 9.42 4.63 -16.31
CA GLU A 127 9.94 4.61 -14.94
C GLU A 127 11.36 5.21 -14.85
N THR A 128 11.64 5.84 -13.73
CA THR A 128 12.99 6.26 -13.33
C THR A 128 13.53 5.39 -12.20
N SER A 129 12.63 4.83 -11.39
CA SER A 129 12.96 3.85 -10.36
C SER A 129 11.74 3.00 -10.02
N GLU A 130 11.98 1.77 -9.57
CA GLU A 130 10.98 0.86 -9.01
C GLU A 130 11.54 0.18 -7.77
N ARG A 131 10.68 0.02 -6.77
CA ARG A 131 11.00 -0.74 -5.56
C ARG A 131 9.81 -1.60 -5.16
N THR A 132 10.05 -2.88 -4.98
CA THR A 132 9.06 -3.82 -4.43
C THR A 132 9.33 -4.07 -2.97
N ILE A 133 8.30 -3.98 -2.14
CA ILE A 133 8.38 -4.03 -0.68
C ILE A 133 7.35 -5.04 -0.16
N ILE A 134 7.74 -5.87 0.78
CA ILE A 134 6.79 -6.70 1.54
C ILE A 134 6.76 -6.17 2.97
N ALA A 135 5.56 -5.87 3.45
CA ALA A 135 5.33 -5.32 4.77
C ALA A 135 4.26 -6.10 5.54
N VAL A 136 4.44 -6.25 6.84
CA VAL A 136 3.59 -7.02 7.75
C VAL A 136 2.84 -6.07 8.67
N ARG A 137 1.52 -6.28 8.83
CA ARG A 137 0.69 -5.42 9.68
C ARG A 137 1.08 -5.50 11.15
N ARG A 138 1.18 -4.33 11.79
CA ARG A 138 1.43 -4.13 13.20
C ARG A 138 0.15 -3.68 13.89
N ASN A 139 -0.64 -4.63 14.41
CA ASN A 139 -1.90 -4.35 15.09
C ASN A 139 -1.70 -3.53 16.37
N ASP A 140 -0.58 -3.73 17.05
CA ASP A 140 -0.21 -3.03 18.28
C ASP A 140 0.10 -1.55 18.05
N LEU A 141 0.45 -1.16 16.82
CA LEU A 141 0.72 0.23 16.43
C LEU A 141 -0.44 0.86 15.65
N SER A 142 -1.39 0.06 15.17
CA SER A 142 -2.54 0.53 14.40
C SER A 142 -3.66 1.05 15.32
N TYR A 143 -4.43 2.01 14.83
CA TYR A 143 -5.56 2.60 15.55
C TYR A 143 -6.85 2.37 14.77
N HIS A 144 -7.84 1.74 15.39
CA HIS A 144 -9.15 1.45 14.82
C HIS A 144 -9.09 0.81 13.43
N ALA A 145 -8.04 0.02 13.14
CA ALA A 145 -7.81 -0.58 11.83
C ALA A 145 -8.95 -1.53 11.38
N SER A 146 -9.69 -2.13 12.32
CA SER A 146 -10.87 -2.96 12.03
C SER A 146 -12.08 -2.18 11.51
N PHE A 147 -12.10 -0.85 11.67
CA PHE A 147 -13.15 0.03 11.13
C PHE A 147 -12.80 0.61 9.76
N ILE A 148 -11.58 0.34 9.26
CA ILE A 148 -11.17 0.78 7.93
C ILE A 148 -11.87 -0.08 6.89
N ASP A 149 -12.67 0.57 6.03
CA ASP A 149 -13.20 0.01 4.80
C ASP A 149 -12.46 0.64 3.61
N LEU A 150 -11.50 -0.09 3.06
CA LEU A 150 -10.67 0.39 1.96
C LEU A 150 -11.48 0.64 0.68
N SER A 151 -12.63 0.01 0.52
CA SER A 151 -13.51 0.24 -0.65
C SER A 151 -14.07 1.67 -0.68
N LYS A 152 -14.17 2.32 0.49
CA LYS A 152 -14.64 3.71 0.63
C LYS A 152 -13.53 4.76 0.51
N ALA A 153 -12.27 4.35 0.49
CA ALA A 153 -11.17 5.29 0.38
C ALA A 153 -11.10 5.92 -1.03
N ARG A 154 -10.73 7.19 -1.06
CA ARG A 154 -10.47 7.98 -2.29
C ARG A 154 -9.05 8.50 -2.30
N PHE A 155 -8.52 8.69 -1.11
CA PHE A 155 -7.19 9.22 -0.87
C PHE A 155 -6.50 8.39 0.19
N MET A 156 -5.19 8.40 0.15
CA MET A 156 -4.34 7.73 1.13
C MET A 156 -3.21 8.67 1.53
N ARG A 157 -3.09 8.97 2.82
CA ARG A 157 -1.86 9.54 3.33
C ARG A 157 -0.94 8.41 3.76
N VAL A 158 0.28 8.44 3.29
CA VAL A 158 1.32 7.46 3.62
C VAL A 158 2.43 8.18 4.37
N LEU A 159 2.74 7.71 5.57
CA LEU A 159 3.88 8.13 6.36
C LEU A 159 4.90 6.99 6.36
N GLU A 160 6.07 7.23 5.83
CA GLU A 160 7.23 6.37 5.94
C GLU A 160 8.13 6.88 7.05
N VAL A 161 8.52 5.99 7.96
CA VAL A 161 9.52 6.27 9.01
C VAL A 161 10.57 5.19 8.96
N ARG A 162 11.79 5.58 8.61
CA ARG A 162 12.97 4.73 8.70
C ARG A 162 13.73 5.09 9.97
N LEU A 163 14.10 4.08 10.73
CA LEU A 163 14.82 4.25 11.98
C LEU A 163 16.33 3.98 11.81
N LEU A 164 17.11 4.56 12.69
CA LEU A 164 18.47 4.12 12.94
C LEU A 164 18.45 2.75 13.63
N PRO A 165 19.43 1.87 13.38
CA PRO A 165 19.52 0.57 14.03
C PRO A 165 19.52 0.68 15.57
N GLY A 166 18.78 -0.19 16.24
CA GLY A 166 18.70 -0.25 17.70
C GLY A 166 17.58 0.58 18.34
N HIS A 167 16.88 1.44 17.59
CA HIS A 167 15.84 2.33 18.10
C HIS A 167 14.39 1.82 17.90
N GLU A 168 14.23 0.58 17.42
CA GLU A 168 12.89 0.04 17.13
C GLU A 168 11.99 -0.03 18.38
N ALA A 169 12.53 -0.49 19.53
CA ALA A 169 11.76 -0.62 20.76
C ALA A 169 11.26 0.73 21.26
N GLU A 170 12.09 1.77 21.21
CA GLU A 170 11.74 3.12 21.62
C GLU A 170 10.65 3.71 20.72
N PHE A 171 10.77 3.51 19.41
CA PHE A 171 9.74 3.94 18.44
C PHE A 171 8.40 3.24 18.70
N VAL A 172 8.42 1.93 18.92
CA VAL A 172 7.21 1.14 19.21
C VAL A 172 6.50 1.66 20.44
N GLU A 173 7.22 1.94 21.54
CA GLU A 173 6.62 2.48 22.76
C GLU A 173 6.08 3.89 22.58
N ALA A 174 6.77 4.74 21.83
CA ALA A 174 6.28 6.07 21.50
C ALA A 174 5.00 6.00 20.65
N PHE A 175 4.96 5.12 19.66
CA PHE A 175 3.78 4.96 18.81
C PHE A 175 2.56 4.39 19.58
N LYS A 176 2.78 3.50 20.54
CA LYS A 176 1.73 3.07 21.47
C LYS A 176 1.21 4.21 22.34
N THR A 177 2.09 5.11 22.78
CA THR A 177 1.70 6.31 23.53
C THR A 177 0.85 7.24 22.67
N LEU A 178 1.26 7.49 21.42
CA LEU A 178 0.47 8.25 20.45
C LEU A 178 -0.91 7.61 20.23
N ARG A 179 -0.96 6.31 20.00
CA ARG A 179 -2.22 5.57 19.87
C ARG A 179 -3.13 5.75 21.09
N ALA A 180 -2.58 5.64 22.31
CA ALA A 180 -3.34 5.87 23.54
C ALA A 180 -3.89 7.31 23.65
N ALA A 181 -3.15 8.30 23.15
CA ALA A 181 -3.62 9.68 23.07
C ALA A 181 -4.80 9.82 22.11
N TYR A 182 -4.75 9.18 20.93
CA TYR A 182 -5.88 9.14 19.99
C TYR A 182 -7.13 8.48 20.61
N GLU A 183 -6.97 7.37 21.35
CA GLU A 183 -8.06 6.73 22.09
C GLU A 183 -8.67 7.70 23.12
N LYS A 184 -7.83 8.42 23.87
CA LYS A 184 -8.25 9.35 24.91
C LYS A 184 -9.10 10.51 24.37
N ILE A 185 -8.73 11.07 23.23
CA ILE A 185 -9.48 12.15 22.58
C ILE A 185 -10.60 11.65 21.66
N LYS A 186 -10.72 10.31 21.49
CA LYS A 186 -11.69 9.67 20.59
C LYS A 186 -11.60 10.21 19.17
N ALA A 187 -10.38 10.33 18.65
CA ALA A 187 -10.15 10.82 17.29
C ALA A 187 -10.82 9.91 16.26
N ASP A 188 -11.57 10.50 15.34
CA ASP A 188 -12.24 9.77 14.25
C ASP A 188 -11.34 9.72 12.99
N THR A 189 -10.14 9.19 13.15
CA THR A 189 -9.17 9.07 12.07
C THR A 189 -8.39 7.78 12.25
N PRO A 190 -8.89 6.65 11.71
CA PRO A 190 -8.21 5.36 11.82
C PRO A 190 -6.96 5.33 10.96
N TRP A 191 -5.95 4.56 11.40
CA TRP A 191 -4.77 4.26 10.61
C TRP A 191 -4.34 2.82 10.78
N VAL A 192 -3.58 2.33 9.81
CA VAL A 192 -2.93 1.02 9.88
C VAL A 192 -1.44 1.17 9.69
N VAL A 193 -0.66 0.48 10.52
CA VAL A 193 0.80 0.46 10.47
C VAL A 193 1.28 -0.89 9.98
N TYR A 194 2.24 -0.85 9.06
CA TYR A 194 2.99 -2.01 8.60
C TYR A 194 4.47 -1.81 8.90
N GLN A 195 5.12 -2.89 9.30
CA GLN A 195 6.57 -2.95 9.39
C GLN A 195 7.11 -3.61 8.14
N VAL A 196 8.07 -2.98 7.50
CA VAL A 196 8.73 -3.55 6.33
C VAL A 196 9.51 -4.80 6.74
N ASN A 197 9.21 -5.90 6.05
CA ASN A 197 9.93 -7.17 6.22
C ASN A 197 11.13 -7.25 5.27
N VAL A 198 10.91 -6.94 3.98
CA VAL A 198 11.96 -6.92 2.94
C VAL A 198 11.69 -5.82 1.91
N GLY A 199 12.73 -5.41 1.18
CA GLY A 199 12.63 -4.42 0.10
C GLY A 199 13.06 -3.00 0.49
N MET A 200 13.28 -2.72 1.79
CA MET A 200 13.80 -1.44 2.29
C MET A 200 14.82 -1.65 3.40
N PRO A 201 15.64 -0.62 3.71
CA PRO A 201 16.50 -0.68 4.91
C PRO A 201 15.66 -0.89 6.18
N SER A 202 16.14 -1.76 7.08
CA SER A 202 15.47 -2.10 8.33
C SER A 202 16.09 -1.31 9.50
N PRO A 203 15.28 -0.87 10.51
CA PRO A 203 13.82 -0.95 10.57
C PRO A 203 13.12 0.17 9.81
N THR A 204 12.07 -0.15 9.06
CA THR A 204 11.21 0.85 8.40
C THR A 204 9.74 0.51 8.71
N PHE A 205 8.95 1.55 8.99
CA PHE A 205 7.51 1.47 9.24
C PHE A 205 6.75 2.34 8.24
N LEU A 206 5.60 1.84 7.81
CA LEU A 206 4.68 2.53 6.91
C LEU A 206 3.34 2.68 7.62
N ALA A 207 2.87 3.90 7.81
CA ALA A 207 1.55 4.15 8.35
C ALA A 207 0.64 4.71 7.25
N PHE A 208 -0.51 4.06 7.06
CA PHE A 208 -1.51 4.42 6.06
C PHE A 208 -2.75 4.98 6.73
N VAL A 209 -3.17 6.16 6.28
CA VAL A 209 -4.40 6.83 6.71
C VAL A 209 -5.32 6.94 5.50
N PRO A 210 -6.28 6.02 5.32
CA PRO A 210 -7.25 6.09 4.24
C PRO A 210 -8.27 7.20 4.53
N MET A 211 -8.66 7.91 3.48
CA MET A 211 -9.59 9.02 3.55
C MET A 211 -10.62 8.93 2.42
N SER A 212 -11.88 9.22 2.73
CA SER A 212 -12.95 9.34 1.74
C SER A 212 -12.99 10.71 1.05
N ALA A 213 -12.33 11.72 1.63
CA ALA A 213 -12.23 13.07 1.09
C ALA A 213 -10.98 13.78 1.63
N LEU A 214 -10.39 14.67 0.81
CA LEU A 214 -9.20 15.46 1.21
C LEU A 214 -9.43 16.34 2.44
N ARG A 215 -10.65 16.81 2.67
CA ARG A 215 -11.01 17.61 3.85
C ARG A 215 -10.69 16.91 5.18
N GLN A 216 -10.57 15.58 5.21
CA GLN A 216 -10.19 14.84 6.41
C GLN A 216 -8.73 15.14 6.85
N ASN A 217 -7.92 15.78 5.99
CA ASN A 217 -6.65 16.36 6.45
C ASN A 217 -6.84 17.54 7.39
N ASP A 218 -7.97 18.27 7.31
CA ASP A 218 -8.28 19.34 8.26
C ASP A 218 -8.48 18.77 9.66
N ASP A 219 -9.11 17.59 9.77
CA ASP A 219 -9.27 16.87 11.03
C ASP A 219 -7.90 16.48 11.62
N LEU A 220 -6.98 15.95 10.80
CA LEU A 220 -5.62 15.63 11.21
C LEU A 220 -4.86 16.86 11.73
N LEU A 221 -5.09 18.02 11.13
CA LEU A 221 -4.49 19.28 11.60
C LEU A 221 -5.14 19.74 12.92
N ALA A 222 -6.46 19.60 13.03
CA ALA A 222 -7.21 19.98 14.22
C ALA A 222 -6.84 19.13 15.46
N TRP A 223 -6.50 17.85 15.27
CA TRP A 223 -6.09 16.95 16.35
C TRP A 223 -4.75 17.30 16.99
N ARG A 224 -3.89 18.10 16.37
CA ARG A 224 -2.52 18.39 16.88
C ARG A 224 -2.51 18.95 18.31
N GLY A 225 -3.38 19.92 18.61
CA GLY A 225 -3.52 20.48 19.96
C GLY A 225 -4.04 19.45 20.96
N PRO A 226 -5.25 18.92 20.74
CA PRO A 226 -5.82 17.88 21.61
C PRO A 226 -4.92 16.66 21.83
N LEU A 227 -4.19 16.21 20.83
CA LEU A 227 -3.24 15.10 20.96
C LEU A 227 -2.09 15.45 21.90
N ARG A 228 -1.47 16.62 21.71
CA ARG A 228 -0.41 17.10 22.60
C ARG A 228 -0.88 17.17 24.05
N ASP A 229 -2.09 17.67 24.27
CA ASP A 229 -2.68 17.75 25.61
C ASP A 229 -2.97 16.35 26.18
N ALA A 230 -3.38 15.40 25.33
CA ALA A 230 -3.66 14.03 25.73
C ALA A 230 -2.38 13.22 26.04
N GLU A 231 -1.30 13.42 25.27
CA GLU A 231 0.01 12.84 25.52
C GLU A 231 0.65 13.40 26.81
N GLY A 232 0.32 14.65 27.12
CA GLY A 232 0.99 15.45 28.16
C GLY A 232 2.37 15.93 27.69
N GLU A 233 2.94 16.87 28.43
CA GLU A 233 4.23 17.49 28.08
C GLU A 233 5.35 16.44 27.95
N ALA A 234 5.46 15.53 28.90
CA ALA A 234 6.49 14.47 28.88
C ALA A 234 6.33 13.50 27.68
N GLY A 235 5.09 13.18 27.29
CA GLY A 235 4.82 12.33 26.11
C GLY A 235 5.20 13.02 24.81
N ALA A 236 4.78 14.29 24.66
CA ALA A 236 5.12 15.11 23.49
C ALA A 236 6.64 15.33 23.34
N ASP A 237 7.33 15.61 24.45
CA ASP A 237 8.80 15.76 24.46
C ASP A 237 9.50 14.44 24.10
N ARG A 238 9.01 13.31 24.60
CA ARG A 238 9.55 12.00 24.25
C ARG A 238 9.41 11.69 22.77
N MET A 239 8.24 11.97 22.16
CA MET A 239 8.03 11.82 20.71
C MET A 239 9.00 12.67 19.90
N GLN A 240 9.21 13.93 20.30
CA GLN A 240 10.17 14.81 19.64
C GLN A 240 11.61 14.32 19.80
N GLN A 241 11.98 13.83 20.98
CA GLN A 241 13.30 13.25 21.22
C GLN A 241 13.56 12.05 20.32
N ILE A 242 12.61 11.10 20.24
CA ILE A 242 12.73 9.93 19.37
C ILE A 242 12.84 10.33 17.90
N ALA A 243 12.08 11.33 17.46
CA ALA A 243 12.18 11.83 16.09
C ALA A 243 13.57 12.40 15.78
N ARG A 244 14.23 13.06 16.75
CA ARG A 244 15.59 13.58 16.58
C ARG A 244 16.67 12.50 16.63
N ASP A 245 16.51 11.55 17.54
CA ASP A 245 17.59 10.63 17.91
C ASP A 245 17.52 9.30 17.14
N ALA A 246 16.29 8.87 16.77
CA ALA A 246 16.04 7.56 16.20
C ALA A 246 15.65 7.55 14.72
N TYR A 247 15.16 8.68 14.15
CA TYR A 247 14.75 8.69 12.74
C TYR A 247 15.96 8.90 11.83
N ALA A 248 16.18 7.93 10.94
CA ALA A 248 17.12 8.08 9.82
C ALA A 248 16.51 8.92 8.69
N SER A 249 15.20 8.74 8.45
CA SER A 249 14.41 9.56 7.53
C SER A 249 12.93 9.45 7.86
N THR A 250 12.17 10.46 7.47
CA THR A 250 10.71 10.43 7.49
C THR A 250 10.16 11.14 6.27
N GLU A 251 9.15 10.55 5.64
CA GLU A 251 8.47 11.11 4.49
C GLU A 251 6.97 10.93 4.64
N SER A 252 6.18 11.94 4.25
CA SER A 252 4.73 11.87 4.30
C SER A 252 4.13 12.41 3.02
N ASN A 253 3.56 11.51 2.23
CA ASN A 253 2.96 11.82 0.95
C ASN A 253 1.45 11.55 0.93
N LEU A 254 0.77 12.26 0.03
CA LEU A 254 -0.65 12.16 -0.21
C LEU A 254 -0.88 11.61 -1.61
N TYR A 255 -1.75 10.62 -1.71
CA TYR A 255 -2.08 9.92 -2.94
C TYR A 255 -3.58 9.94 -3.21
N ALA A 256 -3.95 9.95 -4.48
CA ALA A 256 -5.31 9.66 -4.93
C ALA A 256 -5.40 8.21 -5.38
N ILE A 257 -6.47 7.52 -5.01
CA ILE A 257 -6.77 6.17 -5.50
C ILE A 257 -7.34 6.24 -6.89
N SER A 258 -6.79 5.45 -7.81
CA SER A 258 -7.29 5.34 -9.19
C SER A 258 -8.06 4.04 -9.40
N PRO A 259 -9.40 4.07 -9.50
CA PRO A 259 -10.17 2.87 -9.78
C PRO A 259 -9.92 2.33 -11.19
N GLU A 260 -9.54 3.20 -12.14
CA GLU A 260 -9.30 2.82 -13.52
C GLU A 260 -8.03 1.96 -13.67
N MET A 261 -6.97 2.31 -12.92
CA MET A 261 -5.68 1.61 -12.92
C MET A 261 -5.62 0.47 -11.89
N SER A 262 -6.64 0.34 -11.05
CA SER A 262 -6.76 -0.73 -10.07
C SER A 262 -7.43 -1.97 -10.67
N HIS A 263 -7.04 -3.13 -10.18
CA HIS A 263 -7.76 -4.37 -10.40
C HIS A 263 -8.26 -4.89 -9.06
N VAL A 264 -9.54 -4.71 -8.80
CA VAL A 264 -10.18 -5.20 -7.57
C VAL A 264 -11.22 -6.26 -7.90
N PHE A 265 -11.38 -7.22 -7.01
CA PHE A 265 -12.41 -8.24 -7.16
C PHE A 265 -13.80 -7.64 -6.94
N LYS A 266 -14.80 -8.34 -7.46
CA LYS A 266 -16.18 -7.87 -7.41
C LYS A 266 -16.65 -7.58 -5.97
N GLU A 267 -16.30 -8.44 -5.03
CA GLU A 267 -16.70 -8.34 -3.63
C GLU A 267 -16.12 -7.06 -2.97
N PHE A 268 -14.93 -6.64 -3.37
CA PHE A 268 -14.36 -5.38 -2.94
C PHE A 268 -15.07 -4.19 -3.61
N ALA A 269 -15.31 -4.28 -4.93
CA ALA A 269 -15.97 -3.23 -5.71
C ALA A 269 -17.43 -3.00 -5.28
N ASP A 270 -18.12 -4.04 -4.84
CA ASP A 270 -19.51 -3.97 -4.33
C ASP A 270 -19.62 -3.09 -3.07
N GLY A 271 -18.52 -2.83 -2.37
CA GLY A 271 -18.46 -1.87 -1.27
C GLY A 271 -18.74 -0.44 -1.72
N ASP A 272 -18.36 -0.04 -2.95
CA ASP A 272 -18.66 1.25 -3.57
C ASP A 272 -18.69 1.16 -5.11
N PRO A 273 -19.78 0.61 -5.67
CA PRO A 273 -19.86 0.32 -7.11
C PRO A 273 -19.73 1.55 -8.00
N ASP A 274 -20.21 2.70 -7.53
CA ASP A 274 -20.16 3.96 -8.31
C ASP A 274 -18.72 4.45 -8.50
N PHE A 275 -17.82 4.10 -7.60
CA PHE A 275 -16.41 4.44 -7.70
C PHE A 275 -15.59 3.37 -8.42
N TRP A 276 -15.75 2.11 -8.02
CA TRP A 276 -14.89 1.01 -8.52
C TRP A 276 -15.30 0.47 -9.88
N SER A 277 -16.58 0.67 -10.25
CA SER A 277 -17.15 0.23 -11.53
C SER A 277 -17.95 1.37 -12.17
N PRO A 278 -17.33 2.53 -12.44
CA PRO A 278 -18.06 3.64 -12.99
C PRO A 278 -18.68 3.22 -14.33
N ARG A 279 -19.98 3.46 -14.47
CA ARG A 279 -20.66 3.24 -15.74
C ARG A 279 -19.97 4.11 -16.80
N PRO A 280 -19.75 3.60 -18.03
CA PRO A 280 -19.29 4.45 -19.12
C PRO A 280 -20.20 5.68 -19.15
N SER A 281 -19.63 6.87 -18.96
CA SER A 281 -20.38 8.11 -19.18
C SER A 281 -20.99 8.00 -20.58
N ALA A 282 -22.32 8.10 -20.68
CA ALA A 282 -22.99 8.16 -21.97
C ALA A 282 -22.25 9.20 -22.79
N SER A 283 -21.60 8.75 -23.85
CA SER A 283 -20.82 9.60 -24.75
C SER A 283 -21.69 10.79 -25.09
N THR A 284 -21.21 11.97 -24.77
CA THR A 284 -21.80 13.24 -25.23
C THR A 284 -21.52 13.37 -26.73
N GLU A 285 -22.14 12.49 -27.51
CA GLU A 285 -22.41 12.79 -28.93
C GLU A 285 -23.56 13.77 -28.93
N ASN A 286 -23.24 15.03 -28.98
CA ASN A 286 -23.98 16.21 -29.44
C ASN A 286 -23.76 17.40 -28.52
N ALA A 287 -22.59 17.99 -28.58
CA ALA A 287 -22.43 19.39 -28.29
C ALA A 287 -21.53 20.02 -29.37
N THR A 288 -22.04 20.00 -30.59
CA THR A 288 -21.55 20.92 -31.63
C THR A 288 -21.86 22.35 -31.20
N SER A 289 -20.81 23.15 -31.07
CA SER A 289 -20.82 24.61 -31.15
C SER A 289 -21.66 25.39 -30.13
N LYS A 290 -21.02 25.88 -29.07
CA LYS A 290 -20.94 27.32 -28.78
C LYS A 290 -19.85 27.57 -27.75
N GLY A 291 -18.84 28.31 -28.17
CA GLY A 291 -17.71 28.64 -27.34
C GLY A 291 -18.06 29.49 -26.12
N THR A 292 -17.45 29.22 -25.03
CA THR A 292 -17.12 30.23 -24.03
C THR A 292 -15.80 29.79 -23.36
N LYS A 293 -14.74 30.51 -23.72
CA LYS A 293 -13.44 30.43 -23.07
C LYS A 293 -13.60 30.93 -21.64
N ALA A 294 -13.53 30.06 -20.65
CA ALA A 294 -13.23 30.44 -19.28
C ALA A 294 -11.76 30.11 -19.01
N ALA A 295 -10.89 31.08 -19.33
CA ALA A 295 -9.50 31.04 -18.89
C ALA A 295 -9.45 31.36 -17.39
N VAL A 296 -9.08 30.41 -16.58
CA VAL A 296 -8.67 30.66 -15.19
C VAL A 296 -7.28 31.29 -15.23
N ALA A 297 -7.26 32.65 -15.18
CA ALA A 297 -6.03 33.41 -15.07
C ALA A 297 -5.60 33.43 -13.60
N PHE A 298 -4.57 32.70 -13.25
CA PHE A 298 -3.78 32.96 -12.04
C PHE A 298 -3.03 34.30 -12.29
N ARG A 299 -3.53 35.36 -11.71
CA ARG A 299 -2.84 36.66 -11.70
C ARG A 299 -1.76 36.63 -10.60
N SER A 300 -0.50 36.54 -10.99
CA SER A 300 0.62 36.97 -10.19
C SER A 300 0.57 38.50 -10.03
N GLY A 301 0.23 38.99 -8.85
CA GLY A 301 0.28 40.38 -8.49
C GLY A 301 1.61 40.77 -7.88
N ALA A 302 2.65 40.92 -8.67
CA ALA A 302 3.83 41.68 -8.26
C ALA A 302 3.64 43.14 -8.68
N LYS A 303 3.28 44.03 -7.75
CA LYS A 303 3.41 45.47 -7.94
C LYS A 303 4.67 45.96 -7.25
N THR A 304 5.65 46.25 -8.08
CA THR A 304 6.77 47.16 -7.81
C THR A 304 6.21 48.51 -7.40
N GLN A 305 6.59 49.01 -6.22
CA GLN A 305 6.58 50.46 -5.96
C GLN A 305 8.00 50.94 -5.74
N GLN A 306 8.46 51.68 -6.71
CA GLN A 306 9.65 52.55 -6.65
C GLN A 306 9.17 53.99 -6.59
N LYS A 307 9.86 54.83 -5.78
CA LYS A 307 9.84 56.30 -5.60
C LYS A 307 8.82 56.81 -4.58
N GLN A 308 9.21 57.49 -3.57
CA GLN A 308 10.15 58.61 -3.33
C GLN A 308 10.75 58.54 -1.93
#